data_8956d54a8d648a3d595911674d63963c
#
_entry.id   8956d54a8d648a3d595911674d63963c
#
_cell.length_a   1.000
_cell.length_b   1.000
_cell.length_c   1.000
_cell.angle_alpha   90.00
_cell.angle_beta   90.00
_cell.angle_gamma   90.00
#
_symmetry.space_group_name_H-M   'P 1'
#
loop_
_entity.id
_entity.type
_entity.pdbx_description
1 polymer ?
#
loop_
_entity_poly.entity_id
_entity_poly.type
_entity_poly.pdbx_seq_one_letter_code
_entity_poly.pdbx_strand_id
1 'polypeptide(L)'
;MSKISEDKRIDKRLKRMFMAEMDSIDIMQNDLKTREEIMEAQETEQAKIGQSLLDMVFNSTHYKETVPEEGLIITTEEFISQPDGNSVKIQYIRPDTDEIVPCVYYIHGGGMMVMSCFNEMYACWGRCIARQGVAVAMVDFRNAMWPSTAPEVA
;
A
#
# COMPACT_ATOMS: atom_id res chain seq x y z
N MET A 1 15.39 -6.55 -24.15
CA MET A 1 14.43 -5.44 -23.89
C MET A 1 15.23 -4.15 -23.76
N SER A 2 14.80 -3.04 -24.36
CA SER A 2 15.48 -1.75 -24.13
C SER A 2 15.27 -1.34 -22.67
N LYS A 3 16.33 -0.87 -22.03
CA LYS A 3 16.24 -0.36 -20.67
C LYS A 3 15.32 0.85 -20.65
N ILE A 4 14.48 0.97 -19.61
CA ILE A 4 13.54 2.07 -19.45
C ILE A 4 14.28 3.41 -19.41
N SER A 5 15.49 3.43 -18.82
CA SER A 5 16.39 4.59 -18.79
C SER A 5 16.75 5.11 -20.19
N GLU A 6 16.80 4.25 -21.20
CA GLU A 6 17.17 4.59 -22.57
C GLU A 6 15.98 4.97 -23.44
N ASP A 7 14.74 4.73 -22.98
CA ASP A 7 13.53 5.03 -23.77
C ASP A 7 13.31 6.54 -23.92
N LYS A 8 13.44 7.02 -25.15
CA LYS A 8 13.32 8.46 -25.48
C LYS A 8 11.91 9.02 -25.31
N ARG A 9 10.88 8.17 -25.19
CA ARG A 9 9.48 8.57 -24.99
C ARG A 9 9.19 9.00 -23.56
N ILE A 10 10.05 8.62 -22.60
CA ILE A 10 9.85 8.92 -21.18
C ILE A 10 10.53 10.24 -20.85
N ASP A 11 9.78 11.15 -20.20
CA ASP A 11 10.29 12.44 -19.75
C ASP A 11 11.50 12.24 -18.81
N LYS A 12 12.53 13.07 -19.03
CA LYS A 12 13.79 12.98 -18.26
C LYS A 12 13.59 13.19 -16.75
N ARG A 13 12.54 13.94 -16.35
CA ARG A 13 12.22 14.17 -14.94
C ARG A 13 11.67 12.90 -14.29
N LEU A 14 10.81 12.17 -15.01
CA LEU A 14 10.30 10.88 -14.56
C LEU A 14 11.42 9.84 -14.47
N LYS A 15 12.36 9.85 -15.42
CA LYS A 15 13.54 8.97 -15.35
C LYS A 15 14.37 9.21 -14.08
N ARG A 16 14.56 10.47 -13.68
CA ARG A 16 15.29 10.79 -12.44
C ARG A 16 14.57 10.35 -11.18
N MET A 17 13.24 10.46 -11.16
CA MET A 17 12.45 10.11 -9.97
C MET A 17 12.29 8.61 -9.76
N PHE A 18 12.13 7.84 -10.85
CA PHE A 18 11.69 6.46 -10.73
C PHE A 18 12.71 5.42 -11.22
N MET A 19 13.76 5.82 -11.93
CA MET A 19 14.48 4.88 -12.79
C MET A 19 15.98 4.75 -12.58
N ALA A 20 16.62 5.64 -11.84
CA ALA A 20 18.04 5.47 -11.53
C ALA A 20 18.29 4.19 -10.72
N GLU A 21 17.27 3.74 -9.99
CA GLU A 21 17.33 2.55 -9.14
C GLU A 21 16.61 1.34 -9.75
N MET A 22 15.57 1.57 -10.57
CA MET A 22 14.81 0.46 -11.18
C MET A 22 15.57 -0.33 -12.25
N ASP A 23 16.54 0.28 -12.92
CA ASP A 23 17.40 -0.47 -13.86
C ASP A 23 18.36 -1.44 -13.14
N SER A 24 18.57 -1.26 -11.84
CA SER A 24 19.37 -2.15 -10.99
C SER A 24 18.51 -3.20 -10.26
N ILE A 25 17.20 -2.99 -10.21
CA ILE A 25 16.27 -4.01 -9.73
C ILE A 25 16.07 -4.96 -10.89
N ASP A 26 16.75 -6.08 -10.83
CA ASP A 26 16.41 -7.24 -11.63
C ASP A 26 15.00 -7.64 -11.15
N ILE A 27 13.98 -7.18 -11.87
CA ILE A 27 12.61 -7.65 -11.64
C ILE A 27 12.68 -9.12 -12.02
N MET A 28 12.93 -9.92 -11.02
CA MET A 28 13.13 -11.34 -11.14
C MET A 28 11.92 -11.91 -11.88
N GLN A 29 12.13 -12.27 -13.14
CA GLN A 29 11.27 -13.21 -13.83
C GLN A 29 11.53 -14.58 -13.22
N ASN A 30 11.19 -14.70 -11.94
CA ASN A 30 11.15 -16.00 -11.30
C ASN A 30 9.88 -16.68 -11.80
N ASP A 31 10.07 -17.72 -12.56
CA ASP A 31 8.97 -18.61 -13.00
C ASP A 31 8.52 -19.48 -11.81
N LEU A 32 8.15 -18.79 -10.70
CA LEU A 32 7.68 -19.44 -9.48
C LEU A 32 6.28 -20.02 -9.73
N LYS A 33 6.15 -21.33 -9.56
CA LYS A 33 4.94 -22.08 -9.91
C LYS A 33 4.17 -22.57 -8.71
N THR A 34 4.84 -22.70 -7.57
CA THR A 34 4.22 -23.22 -6.34
C THR A 34 4.23 -22.18 -5.25
N ARG A 35 3.34 -22.36 -4.28
CA ARG A 35 3.29 -21.51 -3.09
C ARG A 35 4.58 -21.58 -2.28
N GLU A 36 5.14 -22.78 -2.16
CA GLU A 36 6.39 -23.02 -1.45
C GLU A 36 7.54 -22.22 -2.08
N GLU A 37 7.67 -22.24 -3.39
CA GLU A 37 8.68 -21.45 -4.11
C GLU A 37 8.50 -19.94 -3.87
N ILE A 38 7.25 -19.46 -3.82
CA ILE A 38 6.94 -18.04 -3.53
C ILE A 38 7.34 -17.71 -2.08
N MET A 39 7.03 -18.56 -1.12
CA MET A 39 7.37 -18.34 0.28
C MET A 39 8.89 -18.35 0.50
N GLU A 40 9.62 -19.28 -0.10
CA GLU A 40 11.08 -19.32 -0.05
C GLU A 40 11.70 -18.07 -0.68
N ALA A 41 11.18 -17.62 -1.82
CA ALA A 41 11.69 -16.43 -2.51
C ALA A 41 11.53 -15.15 -1.65
N GLN A 42 10.50 -15.06 -0.81
CA GLN A 42 10.29 -13.92 0.10
C GLN A 42 11.32 -13.88 1.25
N GLU A 43 11.86 -15.02 1.63
CA GLU A 43 12.85 -15.11 2.72
C GLU A 43 14.28 -14.75 2.29
N THR A 44 14.51 -14.54 1.00
CA THR A 44 15.82 -14.13 0.49
C THR A 44 16.22 -12.75 0.97
N GLU A 45 17.51 -12.51 1.18
CA GLU A 45 18.04 -11.20 1.53
C GLU A 45 17.66 -10.12 0.52
N GLN A 46 17.61 -10.46 -0.76
CA GLN A 46 17.24 -9.56 -1.83
C GLN A 46 15.75 -9.15 -1.75
N ALA A 47 14.87 -10.08 -1.43
CA ALA A 47 13.46 -9.80 -1.21
C ALA A 47 13.26 -8.88 0.02
N LYS A 48 13.97 -9.16 1.12
CA LYS A 48 13.94 -8.33 2.34
C LYS A 48 14.45 -6.92 2.11
N ILE A 49 15.50 -6.74 1.32
CA ILE A 49 15.96 -5.42 0.91
C ILE A 49 14.89 -4.71 0.07
N GLY A 50 14.29 -5.41 -0.89
CA GLY A 50 13.21 -4.86 -1.71
C GLY A 50 12.01 -4.42 -0.87
N GLN A 51 11.59 -5.24 0.09
CA GLN A 51 10.53 -4.90 1.04
C GLN A 51 10.86 -3.66 1.86
N SER A 52 12.10 -3.57 2.38
CA SER A 52 12.55 -2.43 3.18
C SER A 52 12.58 -1.13 2.37
N LEU A 53 12.95 -1.19 1.10
CA LEU A 53 12.93 -0.04 0.20
C LEU A 53 11.49 0.41 -0.09
N LEU A 54 10.58 -0.53 -0.36
CA LEU A 54 9.16 -0.22 -0.53
C LEU A 54 8.58 0.42 0.73
N ASP A 55 8.89 -0.15 1.88
CA ASP A 55 8.42 0.36 3.17
C ASP A 55 8.90 1.78 3.42
N MET A 56 10.15 2.09 3.13
CA MET A 56 10.71 3.43 3.23
C MET A 56 9.98 4.42 2.32
N VAL A 57 9.67 4.03 1.09
CA VAL A 57 8.96 4.89 0.13
C VAL A 57 7.52 5.12 0.56
N PHE A 58 6.79 4.05 0.92
CA PHE A 58 5.36 4.12 1.22
C PHE A 58 5.03 4.65 2.62
N ASN A 59 5.99 4.63 3.54
CA ASN A 59 5.85 5.16 4.90
C ASN A 59 6.72 6.41 5.17
N SER A 60 7.09 7.12 4.11
CA SER A 60 7.82 8.38 4.25
C SER A 60 7.05 9.40 5.10
N THR A 61 7.74 10.02 6.06
CA THR A 61 7.17 11.10 6.90
C THR A 61 6.69 12.29 6.09
N HIS A 62 7.22 12.49 4.89
CA HIS A 62 6.81 13.55 3.97
C HIS A 62 5.31 13.53 3.66
N TYR A 63 4.67 12.36 3.65
CA TYR A 63 3.22 12.27 3.44
C TYR A 63 2.40 12.89 4.58
N LYS A 64 2.87 12.79 5.83
CA LYS A 64 2.23 13.46 6.98
C LYS A 64 2.35 14.97 6.90
N GLU A 65 3.49 15.46 6.47
CA GLU A 65 3.74 16.89 6.30
C GLU A 65 2.90 17.46 5.16
N THR A 66 2.71 16.69 4.07
CA THR A 66 1.94 17.12 2.90
C THR A 66 0.45 17.25 3.22
N VAL A 67 -0.13 16.31 3.96
CA VAL A 67 -1.53 16.34 4.36
C VAL A 67 -1.62 15.96 5.84
N PRO A 68 -1.53 16.94 6.74
CA PRO A 68 -1.59 16.71 8.18
C PRO A 68 -2.96 16.19 8.63
N GLU A 69 -2.99 15.57 9.80
CA GLU A 69 -4.19 14.96 10.41
C GLU A 69 -5.12 16.00 11.05
N GLU A 70 -4.64 17.22 11.24
CA GLU A 70 -5.38 18.30 11.89
C GLU A 70 -6.75 18.57 11.22
N GLY A 71 -7.79 18.67 12.01
CA GLY A 71 -9.18 18.86 11.53
C GLY A 71 -9.81 17.58 10.95
N LEU A 72 -9.21 16.42 11.19
CA LEU A 72 -9.76 15.12 10.84
C LEU A 72 -9.89 14.23 12.09
N ILE A 73 -10.90 13.40 12.10
CA ILE A 73 -11.05 12.29 13.04
C ILE A 73 -10.60 11.03 12.32
N ILE A 74 -9.61 10.33 12.90
CA ILE A 74 -9.04 9.09 12.35
C ILE A 74 -9.22 8.00 13.39
N THR A 75 -9.96 6.96 13.04
CA THR A 75 -10.16 5.78 13.89
C THR A 75 -9.82 4.51 13.15
N THR A 76 -9.64 3.43 13.91
CA THR A 76 -9.48 2.09 13.35
C THR A 76 -10.57 1.21 13.94
N GLU A 77 -11.35 0.62 13.05
CA GLU A 77 -12.38 -0.35 13.38
C GLU A 77 -11.90 -1.75 12.99
N GLU A 78 -12.34 -2.75 13.73
CA GLU A 78 -11.97 -4.14 13.48
C GLU A 78 -13.23 -4.98 13.28
N PHE A 79 -13.24 -5.76 12.21
CA PHE A 79 -14.34 -6.64 11.84
C PHE A 79 -13.85 -8.07 11.70
N ILE A 80 -14.68 -9.00 12.13
CA ILE A 80 -14.41 -10.42 11.94
C ILE A 80 -15.10 -10.89 10.66
N SER A 81 -14.29 -11.29 9.69
CA SER A 81 -14.75 -11.84 8.41
C SER A 81 -15.49 -13.16 8.61
N GLN A 82 -16.55 -13.36 7.88
CA GLN A 82 -17.30 -14.61 7.83
C GLN A 82 -17.08 -15.26 6.45
N PRO A 83 -16.87 -16.59 6.39
CA PRO A 83 -16.96 -17.60 7.45
C PRO A 83 -15.62 -17.95 8.13
N ASP A 84 -14.50 -17.36 7.73
CA ASP A 84 -13.14 -17.76 8.09
C ASP A 84 -12.62 -17.18 9.41
N GLY A 85 -13.35 -16.29 10.04
CA GLY A 85 -12.99 -15.68 11.33
C GLY A 85 -11.79 -14.73 11.27
N ASN A 86 -11.32 -14.35 10.08
CA ASN A 86 -10.20 -13.43 9.94
C ASN A 86 -10.55 -12.01 10.39
N SER A 87 -9.64 -11.39 11.14
CA SER A 87 -9.79 -9.97 11.49
C SER A 87 -9.42 -9.08 10.30
N VAL A 88 -10.33 -8.16 9.96
CA VAL A 88 -10.13 -7.13 8.93
C VAL A 88 -10.20 -5.77 9.59
N LYS A 89 -9.16 -4.98 9.46
CA LYS A 89 -9.12 -3.60 9.97
C LYS A 89 -9.57 -2.63 8.91
N ILE A 90 -10.27 -1.60 9.33
CA ILE A 90 -10.66 -0.47 8.49
C ILE A 90 -10.14 0.80 9.15
N GLN A 91 -9.29 1.53 8.44
CA GLN A 91 -8.95 2.89 8.82
C GLN A 91 -10.08 3.81 8.34
N TYR A 92 -10.71 4.49 9.27
CA TYR A 92 -11.79 5.42 9.00
C TYR A 92 -11.31 6.85 9.23
N ILE A 93 -11.40 7.67 8.19
CA ILE A 93 -10.95 9.07 8.20
C ILE A 93 -12.13 9.94 7.82
N ARG A 94 -12.47 10.94 8.65
CA ARG A 94 -13.55 11.86 8.36
C ARG A 94 -13.22 13.29 8.79
N PRO A 95 -13.88 14.31 8.23
CA PRO A 95 -13.83 15.66 8.78
C PRO A 95 -14.25 15.67 10.26
N ASP A 96 -13.62 16.53 11.06
CA ASP A 96 -14.01 16.79 12.45
C ASP A 96 -15.28 17.65 12.48
N THR A 97 -16.42 16.99 12.33
CA THR A 97 -17.76 17.59 12.32
C THR A 97 -18.80 16.60 12.81
N ASP A 98 -19.87 17.10 13.42
CA ASP A 98 -21.04 16.30 13.82
C ASP A 98 -22.02 16.06 12.65
N GLU A 99 -21.78 16.66 11.50
CA GLU A 99 -22.63 16.49 10.33
C GLU A 99 -22.53 15.07 9.73
N ILE A 100 -23.62 14.61 9.15
CA ILE A 100 -23.63 13.40 8.35
C ILE A 100 -23.01 13.72 7.00
N VAL A 101 -21.89 13.10 6.69
CA VAL A 101 -21.17 13.28 5.43
C VAL A 101 -21.21 11.99 4.58
N PRO A 102 -21.16 12.09 3.26
CA PRO A 102 -21.04 10.91 2.41
C PRO A 102 -19.74 10.16 2.69
N CYS A 103 -19.71 8.85 2.40
CA CYS A 103 -18.55 8.02 2.64
C CYS A 103 -18.04 7.39 1.34
N VAL A 104 -16.72 7.48 1.15
CA VAL A 104 -15.99 6.77 0.10
C VAL A 104 -15.42 5.50 0.70
N TYR A 105 -15.72 4.35 0.12
CA TYR A 105 -15.05 3.10 0.43
C TYR A 105 -13.83 2.95 -0.47
N TYR A 106 -12.63 2.90 0.14
CA TYR A 106 -11.38 2.90 -0.59
C TYR A 106 -10.66 1.56 -0.45
N ILE A 107 -10.32 0.97 -1.58
CA ILE A 107 -9.56 -0.27 -1.70
C ILE A 107 -8.16 0.10 -2.20
N HIS A 108 -7.13 -0.14 -1.37
CA HIS A 108 -5.76 0.22 -1.73
C HIS A 108 -5.18 -0.67 -2.82
N GLY A 109 -4.12 -0.18 -3.49
CA GLY A 109 -3.37 -0.93 -4.49
C GLY A 109 -2.45 -1.99 -3.85
N GLY A 110 -1.62 -2.62 -4.69
CA GLY A 110 -0.66 -3.65 -4.26
C GLY A 110 -0.96 -5.04 -4.84
N GLY A 111 -1.93 -5.13 -5.77
CA GLY A 111 -2.26 -6.37 -6.48
C GLY A 111 -2.81 -7.48 -5.59
N MET A 112 -3.35 -7.14 -4.43
CA MET A 112 -3.76 -8.09 -3.38
C MET A 112 -2.60 -8.95 -2.84
N MET A 113 -1.38 -8.55 -3.13
CA MET A 113 -0.17 -9.27 -2.73
C MET A 113 0.58 -8.55 -1.62
N VAL A 114 0.62 -7.23 -1.68
CA VAL A 114 1.43 -6.39 -0.79
C VAL A 114 0.69 -5.12 -0.40
N MET A 115 1.23 -4.41 0.59
CA MET A 115 0.76 -3.12 1.11
C MET A 115 -0.42 -3.22 2.07
N SER A 116 -0.72 -2.09 2.69
CA SER A 116 -1.78 -1.92 3.68
C SER A 116 -2.39 -0.52 3.52
N CYS A 117 -3.64 -0.36 3.85
CA CYS A 117 -4.26 0.96 3.91
C CYS A 117 -3.60 1.88 4.95
N PHE A 118 -2.86 1.31 5.91
CA PHE A 118 -2.09 2.03 6.92
C PHE A 118 -0.74 2.54 6.41
N ASN A 119 -0.26 2.14 5.22
CA ASN A 119 0.90 2.78 4.64
C ASN A 119 0.65 4.28 4.47
N GLU A 120 1.61 5.10 4.88
CA GLU A 120 1.44 6.56 4.92
C GLU A 120 1.03 7.17 3.57
N MET A 121 1.46 6.59 2.47
CA MET A 121 1.04 7.03 1.14
C MET A 121 -0.48 6.90 0.96
N TYR A 122 -1.08 5.79 1.37
CA TYR A 122 -2.53 5.59 1.26
C TYR A 122 -3.30 6.39 2.32
N ALA A 123 -2.78 6.43 3.55
CA ALA A 123 -3.36 7.25 4.61
C ALA A 123 -3.38 8.75 4.22
N CYS A 124 -2.32 9.24 3.59
CA CYS A 124 -2.26 10.59 3.02
C CYS A 124 -3.35 10.80 1.97
N TRP A 125 -3.53 9.84 1.07
CA TRP A 125 -4.60 9.90 0.08
C TRP A 125 -5.99 9.92 0.72
N GLY A 126 -6.22 9.08 1.74
CA GLY A 126 -7.45 9.10 2.54
C GLY A 126 -7.71 10.47 3.17
N ARG A 127 -6.67 11.10 3.75
CA ARG A 127 -6.76 12.46 4.30
C ARG A 127 -7.06 13.50 3.22
N CYS A 128 -6.47 13.38 2.02
CA CYS A 128 -6.79 14.25 0.90
C CYS A 128 -8.28 14.21 0.54
N ILE A 129 -8.85 13.01 0.48
CA ILE A 129 -10.27 12.82 0.18
C ILE A 129 -11.14 13.37 1.32
N ALA A 130 -10.79 13.05 2.58
CA ALA A 130 -11.56 13.50 3.73
C ALA A 130 -11.62 15.03 3.85
N ARG A 131 -10.56 15.71 3.46
CA ARG A 131 -10.52 17.19 3.40
C ARG A 131 -11.47 17.81 2.35
N GLN A 132 -12.04 17.01 1.47
CA GLN A 132 -13.10 17.44 0.56
C GLN A 132 -14.50 17.37 1.19
N GLY A 133 -14.60 17.11 2.48
CA GLY A 133 -15.88 17.08 3.20
C GLY A 133 -16.58 15.71 3.16
N VAL A 134 -15.86 14.62 2.89
CA VAL A 134 -16.40 13.25 2.86
C VAL A 134 -15.68 12.36 3.86
N ALA A 135 -16.32 11.30 4.33
CA ALA A 135 -15.65 10.26 5.09
C ALA A 135 -14.98 9.26 4.15
N VAL A 136 -13.92 8.61 4.63
CA VAL A 136 -13.23 7.56 3.86
C VAL A 136 -13.07 6.33 4.75
N ALA A 137 -13.57 5.19 4.29
CA ALA A 137 -13.36 3.89 4.92
C ALA A 137 -12.34 3.11 4.08
N MET A 138 -11.15 2.94 4.63
CA MET A 138 -10.00 2.31 3.95
C MET A 138 -9.80 0.91 4.53
N VAL A 139 -10.10 -0.11 3.74
CA VAL A 139 -10.01 -1.50 4.19
C VAL A 139 -8.59 -2.04 4.09
N ASP A 140 -8.13 -2.69 5.15
CA ASP A 140 -6.88 -3.46 5.18
C ASP A 140 -7.20 -4.94 4.92
N PHE A 141 -7.43 -5.24 3.64
CA PHE A 141 -7.75 -6.59 3.21
C PHE A 141 -6.51 -7.49 3.24
N ARG A 142 -6.73 -8.79 3.28
CA ARG A 142 -5.66 -9.80 3.31
C ARG A 142 -4.77 -9.72 2.08
N ASN A 143 -3.46 -9.71 2.31
CA ASN A 143 -2.45 -9.83 1.28
C ASN A 143 -1.95 -11.28 1.16
N ALA A 144 -1.65 -11.69 -0.06
CA ALA A 144 -1.09 -13.02 -0.32
C ALA A 144 0.38 -13.14 0.11
N MET A 145 1.12 -12.02 0.14
CA MET A 145 2.55 -12.00 0.41
C MET A 145 2.90 -11.16 1.65
N TRP A 146 2.93 -9.84 1.57
CA TRP A 146 3.47 -8.98 2.63
C TRP A 146 2.70 -7.66 2.77
N PRO A 147 2.40 -7.22 4.00
CA PRO A 147 2.36 -8.08 5.20
C PRO A 147 1.30 -9.17 5.03
N SER A 148 1.66 -10.41 5.33
CA SER A 148 0.69 -11.49 5.24
C SER A 148 -0.23 -11.41 6.46
N THR A 149 -1.44 -10.93 6.23
CA THR A 149 -2.54 -10.99 7.20
C THR A 149 -3.50 -12.14 6.90
N ALA A 150 -3.20 -12.92 5.84
CA ALA A 150 -3.96 -14.12 5.54
C ALA A 150 -3.67 -15.17 6.60
N PRO A 151 -4.68 -15.74 7.27
CA PRO A 151 -4.49 -17.00 7.99
C PRO A 151 -3.93 -18.02 7.00
N GLU A 152 -3.12 -18.93 7.48
CA GLU A 152 -2.63 -20.03 6.65
C GLU A 152 -3.80 -20.58 5.84
N VAL A 153 -3.77 -20.35 4.55
CA VAL A 153 -4.74 -20.95 3.67
C VAL A 153 -4.34 -22.40 3.62
N ALA A 154 -5.09 -23.18 4.36
CA ALA A 154 -4.98 -24.63 4.37
C ALA A 154 -5.25 -25.20 2.98
#